data_bed9138e51ce88a9cb3387fac356f9f4
#
_entry.id   bed9138e51ce88a9cb3387fac356f9f4
#
_cell.length_a   1.000
_cell.length_b   1.000
_cell.length_c   1.000
_cell.angle_alpha   90.00
_cell.angle_beta   90.00
_cell.angle_gamma   90.00
#
_symmetry.space_group_name_H-M   'P 1'
#
loop_
_entity.id
_entity.type
_entity.pdbx_description
1 polymer ?
#
loop_
_entity_poly.entity_id
_entity_poly.type
_entity_poly.pdbx_seq_one_letter_code
_entity_poly.pdbx_strand_id
1 'polypeptide(L)' 'MATEDSLSRAEELLARLEAARGELDKIAGEEGGSPERALELLGELSELAKGVEEELERAKRAAEADAAKP' A
#
# COMPACT_ATOMS: atom_id res chain seq x y z
N MET A 1 -5.11 20.02 0.50
CA MET A 1 -3.67 20.16 0.33
C MET A 1 -3.03 18.87 -0.15
N ALA A 2 -2.04 18.96 -1.05
CA ALA A 2 -1.47 17.79 -1.72
C ALA A 2 -0.87 16.77 -0.74
N THR A 3 -0.19 17.24 0.31
CA THR A 3 0.45 16.37 1.30
C THR A 3 -0.58 15.56 2.09
N GLU A 4 -1.66 16.20 2.54
CA GLU A 4 -2.72 15.52 3.27
C GLU A 4 -3.43 14.49 2.41
N ASP A 5 -3.69 14.83 1.14
CA ASP A 5 -4.32 13.92 0.19
C ASP A 5 -3.43 12.70 -0.07
N SER A 6 -2.13 12.93 -0.23
CA SER A 6 -1.17 11.83 -0.45
C SER A 6 -1.08 10.93 0.77
N LEU A 7 -1.07 11.50 1.98
CA LEU A 7 -1.05 10.72 3.22
C LEU A 7 -2.33 9.91 3.41
N SER A 8 -3.49 10.53 3.10
CA SER A 8 -4.77 9.83 3.18
C SER A 8 -4.82 8.65 2.21
N ARG A 9 -4.32 8.84 0.98
CA ARG A 9 -4.25 7.76 0.00
C ARG A 9 -3.28 6.66 0.45
N ALA A 10 -2.15 7.05 1.04
CA ALA A 10 -1.18 6.08 1.56
C ALA A 10 -1.80 5.25 2.70
N GLU A 11 -2.53 5.88 3.60
CA GLU A 11 -3.23 5.19 4.69
C GLU A 11 -4.26 4.20 4.16
N GLU A 12 -5.03 4.62 3.15
CA GLU A 12 -6.01 3.76 2.52
C GLU A 12 -5.34 2.55 1.86
N LEU A 13 -4.25 2.79 1.15
CA LEU A 13 -3.48 1.72 0.51
C LEU A 13 -2.87 0.78 1.54
N LEU A 14 -2.38 1.30 2.66
CA LEU A 14 -1.85 0.50 3.75
C LEU A 14 -2.93 -0.39 4.36
N ALA A 15 -4.15 0.14 4.54
CA ALA A 15 -5.28 -0.65 5.04
C ALA A 15 -5.60 -1.81 4.10
N ARG A 16 -5.59 -1.57 2.80
CA ARG A 16 -5.81 -2.62 1.80
C ARG A 16 -4.68 -3.64 1.80
N LEU A 17 -3.46 -3.18 1.97
CA LEU A 17 -2.29 -4.04 2.03
C LEU A 17 -2.38 -4.97 3.24
N GLU A 18 -2.75 -4.45 4.40
CA GLU A 18 -2.94 -5.26 5.61
C GLU A 18 -4.06 -6.27 5.44
N ALA A 19 -5.16 -5.88 4.80
CA ALA A 19 -6.28 -6.78 4.53
C ALA A 19 -5.84 -7.92 3.59
N ALA A 20 -5.10 -7.60 2.54
CA ALA A 20 -4.60 -8.60 1.59
C ALA A 20 -3.59 -9.53 2.26
N ARG A 21 -2.74 -8.99 3.12
CA ARG A 21 -1.77 -9.78 3.87
C ARG A 21 -2.47 -10.76 4.82
N GLY A 22 -3.50 -10.28 5.52
CA GLY A 22 -4.29 -11.14 6.40
C GLY A 22 -4.98 -12.27 5.66
N GLU A 23 -5.51 -11.97 4.48
CA GLU A 23 -6.13 -12.97 3.62
C GLU A 23 -5.11 -14.00 3.14
N LEU A 24 -3.92 -13.56 2.76
CA LEU A 24 -2.84 -14.44 2.34
C LEU A 24 -2.40 -15.36 3.49
N ASP A 25 -2.24 -14.81 4.69
CA ASP A 25 -1.87 -15.58 5.88
C ASP A 25 -2.92 -16.65 6.18
N LYS A 26 -4.19 -16.31 6.03
CA LYS A 26 -5.30 -17.22 6.24
C LYS A 26 -5.25 -18.38 5.23
N ILE A 27 -5.04 -18.07 3.97
CA ILE A 27 -4.95 -19.08 2.91
C ILE A 27 -3.74 -20.00 3.14
N ALA A 28 -2.62 -19.42 3.52
CA ALA A 28 -1.39 -20.18 3.79
C ALA A 28 -1.54 -21.15 4.96
N GLY A 29 -2.40 -20.78 5.93
CA GLY A 29 -2.68 -21.63 7.08
C GLY A 29 -3.75 -22.70 6.85
N GLU A 30 -4.46 -22.64 5.73
CA GLU A 30 -5.53 -23.61 5.41
C GLU A 30 -4.96 -24.81 4.64
N GLU A 31 -5.38 -26.00 5.06
CA GLU A 31 -5.13 -27.20 4.30
C GLU A 31 -5.96 -27.14 3.03
N GLY A 32 -5.30 -27.24 1.89
CA GLY A 32 -5.99 -27.15 0.60
C GLY A 32 -6.31 -25.76 0.14
N GLY A 33 -5.68 -24.75 0.72
CA GLY A 33 -5.81 -23.36 0.27
C GLY A 33 -5.39 -23.23 -1.19
N SER A 34 -6.00 -22.29 -1.92
CA SER A 34 -5.76 -22.10 -3.34
C SER A 34 -4.41 -21.43 -3.63
N PRO A 35 -3.47 -22.12 -4.31
CA PRO A 35 -2.21 -21.50 -4.72
C PRO A 35 -2.42 -20.34 -5.69
N GLU A 36 -3.45 -20.42 -6.52
CA GLU A 36 -3.78 -19.37 -7.49
C GLU A 36 -4.20 -18.10 -6.78
N ARG A 37 -5.04 -18.23 -5.75
CA ARG A 37 -5.46 -17.08 -4.95
C ARG A 37 -4.28 -16.47 -4.19
N ALA A 38 -3.39 -17.31 -3.68
CA ALA A 38 -2.19 -16.85 -3.01
C ALA A 38 -1.30 -16.01 -3.94
N LEU A 39 -1.13 -16.46 -5.19
CA LEU A 39 -0.37 -15.72 -6.20
C LEU A 39 -1.03 -14.39 -6.56
N GLU A 40 -2.35 -14.37 -6.69
CA GLU A 40 -3.10 -13.14 -6.94
C GLU A 40 -2.90 -12.13 -5.80
N LEU A 41 -2.96 -12.61 -4.56
CA LEU A 41 -2.75 -11.76 -3.38
C LEU A 41 -1.33 -11.22 -3.32
N LEU A 42 -0.33 -12.03 -3.67
CA LEU A 42 1.05 -11.56 -3.74
C LEU A 42 1.22 -10.44 -4.77
N GLY A 43 0.57 -10.58 -5.93
CA GLY A 43 0.54 -9.54 -6.94
C GLY A 43 -0.12 -8.27 -6.43
N GLU A 44 -1.26 -8.40 -5.77
CA GLU A 44 -1.97 -7.28 -5.14
C GLU A 44 -1.11 -6.57 -4.11
N LEU A 45 -0.45 -7.33 -3.24
CA LEU A 45 0.45 -6.77 -2.22
C LEU A 45 1.58 -5.96 -2.85
N SER A 46 2.16 -6.48 -3.93
CA SER A 46 3.22 -5.79 -4.66
C SER A 46 2.73 -4.46 -5.24
N GLU A 47 1.56 -4.48 -5.87
CA GLU A 47 0.94 -3.27 -6.43
C GLU A 47 0.61 -2.24 -5.35
N LEU A 48 0.04 -2.71 -4.25
CA LEU A 48 -0.33 -1.83 -3.14
C LEU A 48 0.90 -1.21 -2.47
N ALA A 49 1.96 -2.00 -2.28
CA ALA A 49 3.22 -1.50 -1.72
C ALA A 49 3.82 -0.42 -2.62
N LYS A 50 3.79 -0.63 -3.92
CA LYS A 50 4.26 0.34 -4.90
C LYS A 50 3.44 1.62 -4.84
N GLY A 51 2.12 1.49 -4.72
CA GLY A 51 1.23 2.64 -4.57
C GLY A 51 1.53 3.45 -3.33
N VAL A 52 1.80 2.79 -2.20
CA VAL A 52 2.19 3.46 -0.96
C VAL A 52 3.49 4.23 -1.16
N GLU A 53 4.49 3.62 -1.77
CA GLU A 53 5.77 4.27 -2.04
C GLU A 53 5.59 5.54 -2.89
N GLU A 54 4.76 5.45 -3.92
CA GLU A 54 4.48 6.58 -4.80
C GLU A 54 3.80 7.73 -4.06
N GLU A 55 2.82 7.42 -3.21
CA GLU A 55 2.12 8.44 -2.43
C GLU A 55 3.03 9.10 -1.39
N LEU A 56 3.87 8.29 -0.73
CA LEU A 56 4.83 8.83 0.23
C LEU A 56 5.87 9.71 -0.46
N GLU A 57 6.30 9.35 -1.65
CA GLU A 57 7.23 10.16 -2.43
C GLU A 57 6.61 11.52 -2.81
N ARG A 58 5.33 11.52 -3.19
CA ARG A 58 4.61 12.75 -3.47
C ARG A 58 4.51 13.64 -2.24
N ALA A 59 4.19 13.04 -1.10
CA ALA A 59 4.10 13.76 0.17
C ALA A 59 5.44 14.37 0.54
N LYS A 60 6.53 13.62 0.34
CA LYS A 60 7.88 14.10 0.60
C LYS A 60 8.23 15.29 -0.28
N ARG A 61 7.95 15.19 -1.56
CA ARG A 61 8.20 16.29 -2.50
C ARG A 61 7.41 17.54 -2.17
N ALA A 62 6.15 17.36 -1.78
CA ALA A 62 5.30 18.48 -1.38
C ALA A 62 5.86 19.16 -0.13
N ALA A 63 6.31 18.39 0.85
CA ALA A 63 6.91 18.90 2.07
C ALA A 63 8.23 19.66 1.77
N GLU A 64 9.06 19.12 0.89
CA GLU A 64 10.31 19.75 0.48
C GLU A 64 10.06 21.07 -0.25
N ALA A 65 9.04 21.10 -1.11
CA ALA A 65 8.65 22.30 -1.84
C ALA A 65 8.18 23.41 -0.87
N ASP A 66 7.40 23.03 0.16
CA ASP A 66 6.95 23.98 1.18
C ASP A 66 8.12 24.50 2.01
N ALA A 67 9.06 23.63 2.36
CA ALA A 67 10.25 24.00 3.13
C ALA A 67 11.18 24.91 2.34
N ALA A 68 11.18 24.81 1.02
CA ALA A 68 12.02 25.64 0.15
C ALA A 68 11.48 27.04 -0.10
N LYS A 69 10.25 27.31 0.27
CA LYS A 69 9.65 28.64 0.11
C LYS A 69 10.24 29.63 1.11
N PRO A 70 10.57 30.84 0.65
CA PRO A 70 11.11 31.87 1.55
C PRO A 70 10.05 32.35 2.55
#